data_eb233b52f31c951e786886daac541597
#
_entry.id   eb233b52f31c951e786886daac541597
#
_cell.length_a   1.000
_cell.length_b   1.000
_cell.length_c   1.000
_cell.angle_alpha   90.00
_cell.angle_beta   90.00
_cell.angle_gamma   90.00
#
_symmetry.space_group_name_H-M   'P 1'
#
loop_
_entity.id
_entity.type
_entity.pdbx_description
1 polymer ?
#
loop_
_entity_poly.entity_id
_entity_poly.type
_entity_poly.pdbx_seq_one_letter_code
_entity_poly.pdbx_strand_id
1 'polypeptide(L)'
;MKTLIYACVFFNKNYIHLLELFLDSMKRFGNLPDSADLLILTDPDFETEVREAAARVGLRIHISLMGGFKTLFLAGCSRMMIFDYPNINLYDKILYLDTDIIVSDSIGKMIDLDIDPDKIYALQEGTIEHVWWGGPTFYDFSVIDKNTPGFSTCVLFFRNTPEMRGFFKKLYDEIMRFVLSCEMFPITLDQPFFIKIALLTGMYNNTLLQNLIKNHPESFEGQVISHFPIGPGDYTAKLFKMSIFYEYLRIRPVN
;
A
#
# COMPACT_ATOMS: atom_id res chain seq x y z
N MET A 1 -7.85 19.67 -6.34
CA MET A 1 -7.73 18.71 -5.21
C MET A 1 -6.28 18.31 -5.09
N LYS A 2 -5.75 18.25 -3.86
CA LYS A 2 -4.37 17.85 -3.61
C LYS A 2 -4.33 16.40 -3.14
N THR A 3 -3.40 15.59 -3.69
CA THR A 3 -3.26 14.17 -3.35
C THR A 3 -1.97 13.94 -2.57
N LEU A 4 -2.03 13.15 -1.51
CA LEU A 4 -0.87 12.59 -0.84
C LEU A 4 -0.66 11.16 -1.29
N ILE A 5 0.46 10.88 -1.92
CA ILE A 5 0.93 9.51 -2.16
C ILE A 5 1.88 9.16 -1.02
N TYR A 6 1.72 7.99 -0.39
CA TYR A 6 2.64 7.61 0.67
C TYR A 6 3.02 6.13 0.63
N ALA A 7 4.21 5.85 1.13
CA ALA A 7 4.73 4.51 1.34
C ALA A 7 5.35 4.40 2.74
N CYS A 8 5.53 3.17 3.21
CA CYS A 8 6.07 2.88 4.54
C CYS A 8 7.33 2.03 4.46
N VAL A 9 8.38 2.40 5.22
CA VAL A 9 9.62 1.63 5.34
C VAL A 9 10.01 1.49 6.80
N PHE A 10 9.81 0.29 7.36
CA PHE A 10 10.08 -0.03 8.76
C PHE A 10 10.69 -1.41 8.91
N PHE A 11 11.14 -1.76 10.11
CA PHE A 11 11.61 -3.07 10.53
C PHE A 11 12.92 -3.53 9.90
N ASN A 12 13.05 -3.54 8.57
CA ASN A 12 14.21 -4.08 7.87
C ASN A 12 14.77 -3.07 6.86
N LYS A 13 15.99 -2.57 7.09
CA LYS A 13 16.67 -1.59 6.21
C LYS A 13 16.79 -2.06 4.75
N ASN A 14 16.81 -3.35 4.50
CA ASN A 14 16.91 -3.87 3.13
C ASN A 14 15.72 -3.47 2.25
N TYR A 15 14.56 -3.13 2.84
CA TYR A 15 13.42 -2.59 2.10
C TYR A 15 13.70 -1.21 1.48
N ILE A 16 14.77 -0.52 1.89
CA ILE A 16 15.21 0.73 1.24
C ILE A 16 15.63 0.48 -0.22
N HIS A 17 16.16 -0.69 -0.55
CA HIS A 17 16.46 -1.04 -1.94
C HIS A 17 15.20 -1.18 -2.81
N LEU A 18 14.09 -1.70 -2.24
CA LEU A 18 12.79 -1.71 -2.91
C LEU A 18 12.25 -0.28 -3.06
N LEU A 19 12.35 0.51 -1.99
CA LEU A 19 11.98 1.93 -2.02
C LEU A 19 12.73 2.68 -3.13
N GLU A 20 14.02 2.44 -3.32
CA GLU A 20 14.81 3.10 -4.37
C GLU A 20 14.28 2.79 -5.77
N LEU A 21 13.97 1.51 -6.05
CA LEU A 21 13.35 1.11 -7.32
C LEU A 21 11.95 1.73 -7.49
N PHE A 22 11.14 1.75 -6.43
CA PHE A 22 9.84 2.41 -6.43
C PHE A 22 9.98 3.90 -6.76
N LEU A 23 10.88 4.62 -6.07
CA LEU A 23 11.10 6.05 -6.29
C LEU A 23 11.63 6.34 -7.71
N ASP A 24 12.57 5.54 -8.23
CA ASP A 24 13.12 5.73 -9.57
C ASP A 24 12.03 5.44 -10.64
N SER A 25 11.20 4.42 -10.44
CA SER A 25 10.08 4.15 -11.33
C SER A 25 9.03 5.28 -11.30
N MET A 26 8.72 5.81 -10.13
CA MET A 26 7.83 6.97 -9.96
C MET A 26 8.38 8.20 -10.70
N LYS A 27 9.69 8.46 -10.58
CA LYS A 27 10.36 9.58 -11.26
C LYS A 27 10.35 9.44 -12.77
N ARG A 28 10.58 8.23 -13.29
CA ARG A 28 10.76 8.01 -14.74
C ARG A 28 9.45 7.83 -15.48
N PHE A 29 8.49 7.15 -14.88
CA PHE A 29 7.26 6.74 -15.57
C PHE A 29 6.00 7.33 -14.94
N GLY A 30 6.05 7.68 -13.63
CA GLY A 30 4.87 8.11 -12.89
C GLY A 30 4.33 9.48 -13.26
N ASN A 31 5.13 10.34 -13.91
CA ASN A 31 4.73 11.72 -14.27
C ASN A 31 3.99 12.41 -13.11
N LEU A 32 4.63 12.44 -11.94
CA LEU A 32 4.03 12.96 -10.71
C LEU A 32 3.59 14.41 -10.91
N PRO A 33 2.28 14.74 -10.84
CA PRO A 33 1.80 16.10 -11.08
C PRO A 33 2.07 17.01 -9.87
N ASP A 34 2.12 18.32 -10.10
CA ASP A 34 2.33 19.31 -9.03
C ASP A 34 1.24 19.30 -7.94
N SER A 35 0.07 18.73 -8.25
CA SER A 35 -1.01 18.52 -7.30
C SER A 35 -0.83 17.33 -6.38
N ALA A 36 0.25 16.58 -6.52
CA ALA A 36 0.56 15.42 -5.69
C ALA A 36 1.90 15.57 -4.97
N ASP A 37 1.91 15.23 -3.69
CA ASP A 37 3.14 15.09 -2.90
C ASP A 37 3.41 13.62 -2.58
N LEU A 38 4.69 13.27 -2.44
CA LEU A 38 5.12 11.94 -2.02
C LEU A 38 5.67 11.99 -0.61
N LEU A 39 5.14 11.14 0.27
CA LEU A 39 5.53 11.00 1.68
C LEU A 39 6.07 9.60 1.96
N ILE A 40 7.18 9.51 2.67
CA ILE A 40 7.68 8.26 3.23
C ILE A 40 7.52 8.29 4.76
N LEU A 41 6.74 7.35 5.29
CA LEU A 41 6.70 7.07 6.72
C LEU A 41 7.82 6.09 7.04
N THR A 42 8.70 6.42 7.99
CA THR A 42 9.86 5.58 8.27
C THR A 42 10.34 5.67 9.71
N ASP A 43 11.13 4.69 10.12
CA ASP A 43 11.81 4.68 11.41
C ASP A 43 12.90 5.78 11.45
N PRO A 44 13.10 6.47 12.58
CA PRO A 44 14.21 7.41 12.74
C PRO A 44 15.57 6.80 12.38
N ASP A 45 15.78 5.51 12.64
CA ASP A 45 17.02 4.81 12.32
C ASP A 45 17.25 4.62 10.80
N PHE A 46 16.25 4.90 9.97
CA PHE A 46 16.30 4.73 8.51
C PHE A 46 16.26 6.06 7.74
N GLU A 47 16.12 7.18 8.46
CA GLU A 47 15.93 8.50 7.85
C GLU A 47 17.04 8.85 6.85
N THR A 48 18.31 8.63 7.23
CA THR A 48 19.47 8.98 6.40
C THR A 48 19.42 8.23 5.07
N GLU A 49 19.24 6.91 5.12
CA GLU A 49 19.22 6.05 3.92
C GLU A 49 18.02 6.35 3.03
N VAL A 50 16.87 6.67 3.61
CA VAL A 50 15.66 7.08 2.85
C VAL A 50 15.91 8.41 2.12
N ARG A 51 16.55 9.39 2.79
CA ARG A 51 16.93 10.66 2.15
C ARG A 51 17.94 10.45 1.02
N GLU A 52 18.93 9.62 1.24
CA GLU A 52 19.93 9.27 0.22
C GLU A 52 19.32 8.57 -0.98
N ALA A 53 18.40 7.62 -0.77
CA ALA A 53 17.68 6.95 -1.86
C ALA A 53 16.90 7.96 -2.72
N ALA A 54 16.15 8.87 -2.10
CA ALA A 54 15.43 9.92 -2.81
C ALA A 54 16.37 10.89 -3.54
N ALA A 55 17.51 11.25 -2.92
CA ALA A 55 18.50 12.14 -3.52
C ALA A 55 19.18 11.50 -4.75
N ARG A 56 19.54 10.19 -4.69
CA ARG A 56 20.11 9.46 -5.84
C ARG A 56 19.17 9.48 -7.05
N VAL A 57 17.87 9.35 -6.80
CA VAL A 57 16.84 9.39 -7.85
C VAL A 57 16.53 10.82 -8.30
N GLY A 58 16.81 11.83 -7.48
CA GLY A 58 16.45 13.22 -7.74
C GLY A 58 14.94 13.46 -7.65
N LEU A 59 14.25 12.76 -6.74
CA LEU A 59 12.82 12.92 -6.47
C LEU A 59 12.62 13.63 -5.12
N ARG A 60 11.82 14.69 -5.13
CA ARG A 60 11.45 15.40 -3.89
C ARG A 60 10.43 14.57 -3.11
N ILE A 61 10.72 14.29 -1.85
CA ILE A 61 9.83 13.59 -0.94
C ILE A 61 9.67 14.35 0.38
N HIS A 62 8.54 14.13 1.04
CA HIS A 62 8.38 14.40 2.47
C HIS A 62 8.76 13.16 3.27
N ILE A 63 9.24 13.33 4.49
CA ILE A 63 9.53 12.22 5.41
C ILE A 63 8.81 12.51 6.73
N SER A 64 8.14 11.51 7.27
CA SER A 64 7.60 11.55 8.63
C SER A 64 8.21 10.40 9.44
N LEU A 65 8.83 10.75 10.55
CA LEU A 65 9.52 9.79 11.41
C LEU A 65 8.54 9.25 12.44
N MET A 66 8.45 7.93 12.53
CA MET A 66 7.59 7.23 13.48
C MET A 66 8.36 6.05 14.07
N GLY A 67 8.38 5.94 15.41
CA GLY A 67 9.00 4.82 16.11
C GLY A 67 8.01 3.71 16.45
N GLY A 68 8.56 2.57 16.94
CA GLY A 68 7.74 1.49 17.49
C GLY A 68 7.42 0.32 16.54
N PHE A 69 7.74 0.42 15.25
CA PHE A 69 7.44 -0.61 14.24
C PHE A 69 8.60 -1.60 14.08
N LYS A 70 9.00 -2.25 15.19
CA LYS A 70 10.21 -3.10 15.27
C LYS A 70 9.96 -4.58 14.98
N THR A 71 8.77 -4.97 14.57
CA THR A 71 8.44 -6.34 14.12
C THR A 71 7.79 -6.30 12.74
N LEU A 72 7.84 -7.44 12.03
CA LEU A 72 7.24 -7.55 10.70
C LEU A 72 5.74 -7.20 10.72
N PHE A 73 5.00 -7.70 11.73
CA PHE A 73 3.57 -7.41 11.87
C PHE A 73 3.29 -5.93 12.09
N LEU A 74 4.02 -5.29 13.02
CA LEU A 74 3.84 -3.85 13.29
C LEU A 74 4.24 -3.02 12.06
N ALA A 75 5.31 -3.41 11.35
CA ALA A 75 5.69 -2.74 10.10
C ALA A 75 4.58 -2.81 9.04
N GLY A 76 3.90 -3.95 8.89
CA GLY A 76 2.71 -4.07 8.04
C GLY A 76 1.59 -3.13 8.49
N CYS A 77 1.38 -2.99 9.81
CA CYS A 77 0.37 -2.10 10.36
C CYS A 77 0.71 -0.60 10.25
N SER A 78 1.96 -0.23 9.93
CA SER A 78 2.40 1.18 9.94
C SER A 78 1.62 2.08 8.98
N ARG A 79 1.08 1.52 7.88
CA ARG A 79 0.26 2.28 6.91
C ARG A 79 -0.98 2.93 7.52
N MET A 80 -1.48 2.39 8.64
CA MET A 80 -2.65 2.96 9.33
C MET A 80 -2.37 4.30 9.99
N MET A 81 -1.09 4.62 10.25
CA MET A 81 -0.69 5.82 10.98
C MET A 81 -0.68 7.08 10.10
N ILE A 82 -1.20 7.00 8.88
CA ILE A 82 -1.21 8.14 7.95
C ILE A 82 -1.94 9.36 8.52
N PHE A 83 -2.96 9.15 9.35
CA PHE A 83 -3.71 10.24 9.96
C PHE A 83 -2.97 10.94 11.12
N ASP A 84 -1.84 10.39 11.56
CA ASP A 84 -0.93 11.04 12.51
C ASP A 84 0.08 11.97 11.82
N TYR A 85 0.12 11.99 10.46
CA TYR A 85 0.94 12.92 9.73
C TYR A 85 0.45 14.37 9.95
N PRO A 86 1.28 15.29 10.49
CA PRO A 86 0.81 16.61 10.91
C PRO A 86 0.14 17.44 9.82
N ASN A 87 0.59 17.25 8.56
CA ASN A 87 0.09 17.99 7.41
C ASN A 87 -1.01 17.27 6.63
N ILE A 88 -1.58 16.20 7.16
CA ILE A 88 -2.58 15.37 6.47
C ILE A 88 -3.80 16.16 6.00
N ASN A 89 -4.17 17.23 6.72
CA ASN A 89 -5.32 18.07 6.40
C ASN A 89 -5.12 18.96 5.15
N LEU A 90 -3.90 19.01 4.58
CA LEU A 90 -3.63 19.70 3.33
C LEU A 90 -4.06 18.91 2.09
N TYR A 91 -4.47 17.64 2.27
CA TYR A 91 -4.74 16.72 1.17
C TYR A 91 -6.19 16.26 1.18
N ASP A 92 -6.79 16.22 -0.02
CA ASP A 92 -8.16 15.77 -0.25
C ASP A 92 -8.24 14.27 -0.50
N LYS A 93 -7.20 13.72 -1.15
CA LYS A 93 -7.08 12.29 -1.50
C LYS A 93 -5.77 11.73 -0.96
N ILE A 94 -5.80 10.46 -0.60
CA ILE A 94 -4.65 9.73 -0.05
C ILE A 94 -4.49 8.43 -0.83
N LEU A 95 -3.31 8.20 -1.39
CA LEU A 95 -2.94 6.99 -2.10
C LEU A 95 -1.77 6.30 -1.37
N TYR A 96 -2.03 5.15 -0.76
CA TYR A 96 -1.00 4.28 -0.22
C TYR A 96 -0.45 3.35 -1.30
N LEU A 97 0.86 3.18 -1.33
CA LEU A 97 1.57 2.24 -2.19
C LEU A 97 2.61 1.47 -1.37
N ASP A 98 2.62 0.14 -1.47
CA ASP A 98 3.70 -0.68 -0.93
C ASP A 98 5.04 -0.38 -1.65
N THR A 99 6.16 -0.66 -1.00
CA THR A 99 7.49 -0.43 -1.60
C THR A 99 7.89 -1.48 -2.63
N ASP A 100 7.23 -2.63 -2.66
CA ASP A 100 7.44 -3.68 -3.66
C ASP A 100 6.59 -3.48 -4.93
N ILE A 101 6.49 -2.21 -5.33
CA ILE A 101 5.76 -1.73 -6.50
C ILE A 101 6.73 -1.09 -7.49
N ILE A 102 6.50 -1.32 -8.77
CA ILE A 102 7.05 -0.54 -9.89
C ILE A 102 5.92 0.26 -10.53
N VAL A 103 6.10 1.57 -10.62
CA VAL A 103 5.21 2.45 -11.39
C VAL A 103 5.61 2.35 -12.85
N SER A 104 4.69 1.96 -13.72
CA SER A 104 4.97 1.68 -15.15
C SER A 104 4.28 2.64 -16.11
N ASP A 105 3.42 3.54 -15.60
CA ASP A 105 2.73 4.57 -16.39
C ASP A 105 2.34 5.75 -15.47
N SER A 106 1.79 6.81 -16.05
CA SER A 106 1.40 8.03 -15.32
C SER A 106 0.49 7.74 -14.13
N ILE A 107 0.93 8.13 -12.92
CA ILE A 107 0.16 8.00 -11.68
C ILE A 107 -1.10 8.89 -11.71
N GLY A 108 -1.14 9.90 -12.57
CA GLY A 108 -2.32 10.73 -12.82
C GLY A 108 -3.54 9.89 -13.16
N LYS A 109 -3.37 8.79 -13.93
CA LYS A 109 -4.47 7.87 -14.27
C LYS A 109 -5.17 7.27 -13.05
N MET A 110 -4.49 7.22 -11.91
CA MET A 110 -5.08 6.76 -10.64
C MET A 110 -5.63 7.92 -9.82
N ILE A 111 -4.81 8.95 -9.57
CA ILE A 111 -5.18 10.03 -8.65
C ILE A 111 -6.29 10.94 -9.19
N ASP A 112 -6.49 10.96 -10.51
CA ASP A 112 -7.57 11.72 -11.16
C ASP A 112 -8.91 10.99 -11.16
N LEU A 113 -8.94 9.71 -10.76
CA LEU A 113 -10.21 8.99 -10.63
C LEU A 113 -11.15 9.73 -9.68
N ASP A 114 -12.42 9.77 -10.06
CA ASP A 114 -13.48 10.20 -9.14
C ASP A 114 -13.82 9.04 -8.19
N ILE A 115 -13.65 9.27 -6.90
CA ILE A 115 -13.83 8.26 -5.85
C ILE A 115 -14.82 8.75 -4.80
N ASP A 116 -15.64 7.85 -4.29
CA ASP A 116 -16.61 8.15 -3.23
C ASP A 116 -15.90 8.56 -1.93
N PRO A 117 -16.45 9.51 -1.18
CA PRO A 117 -15.81 10.03 0.04
C PRO A 117 -15.76 9.03 1.19
N ASP A 118 -16.62 8.04 1.19
CA ASP A 118 -16.83 7.05 2.25
C ASP A 118 -16.28 5.66 1.90
N LYS A 119 -15.49 5.53 0.81
CA LYS A 119 -14.94 4.24 0.39
C LYS A 119 -13.41 4.21 0.32
N ILE A 120 -12.86 3.07 0.71
CA ILE A 120 -11.48 2.69 0.43
C ILE A 120 -11.47 1.85 -0.85
N TYR A 121 -10.59 2.20 -1.78
CA TYR A 121 -10.40 1.51 -3.05
C TYR A 121 -9.15 0.66 -2.98
N ALA A 122 -9.26 -0.60 -3.34
CA ALA A 122 -8.19 -1.59 -3.30
C ALA A 122 -8.25 -2.51 -4.52
N LEU A 123 -7.24 -3.35 -4.70
CA LEU A 123 -7.23 -4.36 -5.76
C LEU A 123 -7.96 -5.62 -5.28
N GLN A 124 -9.03 -6.01 -5.98
CA GLN A 124 -9.70 -7.31 -5.70
C GLN A 124 -8.72 -8.46 -5.91
N GLU A 125 -8.67 -9.35 -4.92
CA GLU A 125 -7.81 -10.52 -4.97
C GLU A 125 -8.38 -11.62 -4.07
N GLY A 126 -8.49 -12.84 -4.64
CA GLY A 126 -8.94 -14.03 -3.93
C GLY A 126 -10.34 -13.93 -3.29
N THR A 127 -10.57 -14.82 -2.33
CA THR A 127 -11.80 -14.87 -1.53
C THR A 127 -11.49 -14.97 -0.04
N ILE A 128 -12.40 -14.51 0.80
CA ILE A 128 -12.22 -14.51 2.26
C ILE A 128 -12.16 -15.91 2.88
N GLU A 129 -12.51 -16.96 2.13
CA GLU A 129 -12.36 -18.35 2.56
C GLU A 129 -10.90 -18.71 2.84
N HIS A 130 -9.98 -18.17 2.04
CA HIS A 130 -8.56 -18.50 2.14
C HIS A 130 -7.87 -17.69 3.25
N VAL A 131 -6.94 -18.32 3.96
CA VAL A 131 -6.22 -17.73 5.11
C VAL A 131 -5.45 -16.45 4.80
N TRP A 132 -5.09 -16.22 3.54
CA TRP A 132 -4.43 -14.97 3.10
C TRP A 132 -5.36 -13.75 3.18
N TRP A 133 -6.68 -13.95 3.14
CA TRP A 133 -7.68 -12.89 3.27
C TRP A 133 -8.50 -12.99 4.56
N GLY A 134 -8.06 -13.86 5.50
CA GLY A 134 -8.62 -13.99 6.84
C GLY A 134 -9.05 -15.41 7.19
N GLY A 135 -9.74 -16.10 6.30
CA GLY A 135 -10.23 -17.46 6.54
C GLY A 135 -11.17 -17.56 7.75
N PRO A 136 -11.37 -18.79 8.28
CA PRO A 136 -12.28 -19.02 9.41
C PRO A 136 -11.83 -18.37 10.72
N THR A 137 -10.59 -17.90 10.80
CA THR A 137 -10.10 -17.16 11.99
C THR A 137 -10.72 -15.77 12.09
N PHE A 138 -11.10 -15.16 10.95
CA PHE A 138 -11.63 -13.81 10.88
C PHE A 138 -13.13 -13.75 10.61
N TYR A 139 -13.70 -14.81 10.01
CA TYR A 139 -15.07 -14.80 9.52
C TYR A 139 -15.85 -16.03 9.98
N ASP A 140 -17.10 -15.79 10.38
CA ASP A 140 -18.09 -16.84 10.58
C ASP A 140 -18.81 -17.12 9.27
N PHE A 141 -18.42 -18.18 8.59
CA PHE A 141 -19.01 -18.59 7.30
C PHE A 141 -20.45 -19.17 7.40
N SER A 142 -21.01 -19.20 8.60
CA SER A 142 -22.46 -19.44 8.75
C SER A 142 -23.30 -18.19 8.47
N VAL A 143 -22.68 -17.00 8.52
CA VAL A 143 -23.34 -15.69 8.35
C VAL A 143 -22.83 -14.91 7.15
N ILE A 144 -21.59 -15.15 6.69
CA ILE A 144 -21.01 -14.45 5.54
C ILE A 144 -20.65 -15.47 4.45
N ASP A 145 -20.92 -15.12 3.19
CA ASP A 145 -20.55 -15.99 2.07
C ASP A 145 -19.00 -16.08 1.97
N LYS A 146 -18.47 -17.29 2.10
CA LYS A 146 -17.05 -17.59 2.01
C LYS A 146 -16.43 -17.20 0.66
N ASN A 147 -17.22 -17.16 -0.41
CA ASN A 147 -16.81 -16.74 -1.75
C ASN A 147 -16.77 -15.21 -1.90
N THR A 148 -17.08 -14.44 -0.85
CA THR A 148 -16.96 -12.99 -0.89
C THR A 148 -15.54 -12.60 -1.32
N PRO A 149 -15.39 -11.76 -2.36
CA PRO A 149 -14.08 -11.33 -2.83
C PRO A 149 -13.31 -10.58 -1.73
N GLY A 150 -12.05 -11.00 -1.51
CA GLY A 150 -11.09 -10.24 -0.74
C GLY A 150 -10.43 -9.14 -1.56
N PHE A 151 -9.45 -8.47 -0.98
CA PHE A 151 -8.63 -7.50 -1.68
C PHE A 151 -7.22 -7.42 -1.08
N SER A 152 -6.27 -6.98 -1.90
CA SER A 152 -4.91 -6.70 -1.46
C SER A 152 -4.80 -5.30 -0.87
N THR A 153 -4.04 -5.14 0.20
CA THR A 153 -3.73 -3.85 0.82
C THR A 153 -2.45 -3.20 0.26
N CYS A 154 -1.87 -3.75 -0.81
CA CYS A 154 -0.68 -3.19 -1.45
C CYS A 154 -0.91 -1.78 -2.02
N VAL A 155 -2.14 -1.48 -2.40
CA VAL A 155 -2.60 -0.17 -2.85
C VAL A 155 -3.92 0.13 -2.17
N LEU A 156 -4.00 1.28 -1.50
CA LEU A 156 -5.22 1.79 -0.87
C LEU A 156 -5.42 3.23 -1.31
N PHE A 157 -6.57 3.52 -1.94
CA PHE A 157 -6.89 4.85 -2.39
C PHE A 157 -8.20 5.32 -1.77
N PHE A 158 -8.22 6.50 -1.18
CA PHE A 158 -9.38 7.01 -0.45
C PHE A 158 -9.36 8.54 -0.31
N ARG A 159 -10.50 9.13 0.04
CA ARG A 159 -10.58 10.55 0.39
C ARG A 159 -10.26 10.76 1.88
N ASN A 160 -9.68 11.92 2.18
CA ASN A 160 -9.40 12.32 3.56
C ASN A 160 -10.66 12.92 4.21
N THR A 161 -11.53 12.06 4.69
CA THR A 161 -12.81 12.44 5.31
C THR A 161 -12.90 11.99 6.77
N PRO A 162 -13.79 12.57 7.58
CA PRO A 162 -14.06 12.11 8.93
C PRO A 162 -14.49 10.63 8.97
N GLU A 163 -15.29 10.18 8.00
CA GLU A 163 -15.75 8.80 7.87
C GLU A 163 -14.57 7.84 7.68
N MET A 164 -13.62 8.21 6.81
CA MET A 164 -12.43 7.39 6.57
C MET A 164 -11.50 7.37 7.79
N ARG A 165 -11.37 8.49 8.51
CA ARG A 165 -10.65 8.49 9.82
C ARG A 165 -11.33 7.56 10.82
N GLY A 166 -12.66 7.54 10.85
CA GLY A 166 -13.45 6.60 11.64
C GLY A 166 -13.21 5.13 11.27
N PHE A 167 -13.08 4.84 9.95
CA PHE A 167 -12.71 3.52 9.45
C PHE A 167 -11.34 3.09 9.98
N PHE A 168 -10.30 3.92 9.83
CA PHE A 168 -8.95 3.61 10.30
C PHE A 168 -8.86 3.48 11.82
N LYS A 169 -9.66 4.26 12.56
CA LYS A 169 -9.76 4.10 14.00
C LYS A 169 -10.36 2.73 14.39
N LYS A 170 -11.45 2.31 13.75
CA LYS A 170 -12.04 0.97 13.96
C LYS A 170 -11.06 -0.14 13.64
N LEU A 171 -10.30 0.02 12.54
CA LEU A 171 -9.26 -0.90 12.13
C LEU A 171 -8.17 -1.01 13.20
N TYR A 172 -7.66 0.10 13.70
CA TYR A 172 -6.68 0.14 14.79
C TYR A 172 -7.22 -0.56 16.04
N ASP A 173 -8.43 -0.22 16.46
CA ASP A 173 -9.07 -0.80 17.66
C ASP A 173 -9.23 -2.34 17.51
N GLU A 174 -9.54 -2.82 16.32
CA GLU A 174 -9.67 -4.26 16.03
C GLU A 174 -8.31 -4.97 16.07
N ILE A 175 -7.27 -4.39 15.47
CA ILE A 175 -5.91 -4.93 15.54
C ILE A 175 -5.42 -4.98 16.99
N MET A 176 -5.59 -3.91 17.76
CA MET A 176 -5.18 -3.87 19.15
C MET A 176 -5.89 -4.92 19.98
N ARG A 177 -7.21 -5.12 19.76
CA ARG A 177 -7.97 -6.18 20.42
C ARG A 177 -7.42 -7.57 20.08
N PHE A 178 -7.09 -7.80 18.81
CA PHE A 178 -6.53 -9.07 18.34
C PHE A 178 -5.15 -9.33 18.94
N VAL A 179 -4.26 -8.34 18.93
CA VAL A 179 -2.90 -8.44 19.50
C VAL A 179 -2.92 -8.80 20.98
N LEU A 180 -3.91 -8.28 21.73
CA LEU A 180 -4.07 -8.57 23.15
C LEU A 180 -4.68 -9.96 23.43
N SER A 181 -5.32 -10.59 22.44
CA SER A 181 -6.05 -11.85 22.60
C SER A 181 -5.44 -13.05 21.89
N CYS A 182 -4.48 -12.86 20.98
CA CYS A 182 -3.94 -13.90 20.11
C CYS A 182 -2.43 -14.09 20.25
N GLU A 183 -2.00 -15.36 20.15
CA GLU A 183 -0.58 -15.71 20.14
C GLU A 183 0.03 -15.77 18.73
N MET A 184 -0.80 -15.89 17.69
CA MET A 184 -0.36 -15.98 16.30
C MET A 184 -0.92 -14.86 15.45
N PHE A 185 -0.05 -14.22 14.67
CA PHE A 185 -0.42 -13.18 13.72
C PHE A 185 -0.83 -13.75 12.36
N PRO A 186 -1.71 -13.06 11.61
CA PRO A 186 -2.08 -13.45 10.26
C PRO A 186 -0.86 -13.47 9.33
N ILE A 187 -0.88 -14.39 8.34
CA ILE A 187 0.21 -14.55 7.36
C ILE A 187 0.40 -13.26 6.55
N THR A 188 -0.69 -12.57 6.22
CA THR A 188 -0.70 -11.32 5.44
C THR A 188 -0.83 -10.07 6.31
N LEU A 189 -0.36 -10.18 7.56
CA LEU A 189 -0.22 -9.06 8.50
C LEU A 189 -1.56 -8.35 8.77
N ASP A 190 -1.68 -7.11 8.34
CA ASP A 190 -2.84 -6.25 8.56
C ASP A 190 -4.00 -6.46 7.55
N GLN A 191 -3.74 -7.11 6.42
CA GLN A 191 -4.71 -7.27 5.32
C GLN A 191 -6.05 -7.88 5.75
N PRO A 192 -6.12 -8.98 6.53
CA PRO A 192 -7.39 -9.55 6.96
C PRO A 192 -8.24 -8.59 7.82
N PHE A 193 -7.59 -7.71 8.58
CA PHE A 193 -8.28 -6.71 9.39
C PHE A 193 -8.92 -5.62 8.52
N PHE A 194 -8.18 -5.14 7.50
CA PHE A 194 -8.72 -4.19 6.51
C PHE A 194 -9.96 -4.76 5.85
N ILE A 195 -9.89 -6.02 5.36
CA ILE A 195 -11.01 -6.68 4.70
C ILE A 195 -12.18 -6.83 5.67
N LYS A 196 -11.93 -7.29 6.90
CA LYS A 196 -12.98 -7.45 7.92
C LYS A 196 -13.71 -6.14 8.20
N ILE A 197 -13.00 -5.06 8.47
CA ILE A 197 -13.63 -3.75 8.74
C ILE A 197 -14.34 -3.21 7.51
N ALA A 198 -13.77 -3.39 6.32
CA ALA A 198 -14.38 -2.99 5.06
C ALA A 198 -15.72 -3.69 4.81
N LEU A 199 -15.78 -5.01 5.02
CA LEU A 199 -17.01 -5.80 4.90
C LEU A 199 -18.05 -5.39 5.95
N LEU A 200 -17.64 -5.21 7.21
CA LEU A 200 -18.55 -4.82 8.31
C LEU A 200 -19.15 -3.42 8.11
N THR A 201 -18.43 -2.53 7.45
CA THR A 201 -18.88 -1.15 7.26
C THR A 201 -19.49 -0.88 5.88
N GLY A 202 -19.26 -1.74 4.90
CA GLY A 202 -19.59 -1.51 3.49
C GLY A 202 -18.74 -0.41 2.83
N MET A 203 -17.68 0.08 3.50
CA MET A 203 -16.86 1.22 3.08
C MET A 203 -15.70 0.78 2.17
N TYR A 204 -15.97 0.07 1.10
CA TYR A 204 -14.93 -0.34 0.16
C TYR A 204 -15.44 -0.45 -1.28
N ASN A 205 -14.47 -0.39 -2.20
CA ASN A 205 -14.62 -0.76 -3.61
C ASN A 205 -13.34 -1.46 -4.05
N ASN A 206 -13.44 -2.71 -4.44
CA ASN A 206 -12.30 -3.53 -4.84
C ASN A 206 -12.26 -3.82 -6.34
N THR A 207 -13.04 -3.11 -7.16
CA THR A 207 -13.12 -3.32 -8.61
C THR A 207 -12.56 -2.18 -9.45
N LEU A 208 -12.66 -0.93 -8.98
CA LEU A 208 -12.28 0.25 -9.77
C LEU A 208 -10.80 0.23 -10.20
N LEU A 209 -9.91 -0.31 -9.37
CA LEU A 209 -8.46 -0.30 -9.62
C LEU A 209 -7.96 -1.50 -10.43
N GLN A 210 -8.80 -2.47 -10.77
CA GLN A 210 -8.39 -3.75 -11.38
C GLN A 210 -7.62 -3.58 -12.71
N ASN A 211 -7.99 -2.59 -13.51
CA ASN A 211 -7.32 -2.35 -14.81
C ASN A 211 -6.05 -1.50 -14.68
N LEU A 212 -5.79 -0.94 -13.50
CA LEU A 212 -4.65 -0.06 -13.26
C LEU A 212 -3.53 -0.75 -12.47
N ILE A 213 -3.82 -1.86 -11.81
CA ILE A 213 -2.87 -2.58 -10.95
C ILE A 213 -2.79 -4.02 -11.40
N LYS A 214 -1.57 -4.56 -11.48
CA LYS A 214 -1.33 -5.99 -11.65
C LYS A 214 -0.45 -6.55 -10.55
N ASN A 215 -0.94 -7.59 -9.89
CA ASN A 215 -0.12 -8.47 -9.05
C ASN A 215 0.62 -9.47 -9.94
N HIS A 216 1.88 -9.79 -9.60
CA HIS A 216 2.72 -10.74 -10.36
C HIS A 216 2.69 -10.45 -11.86
N PRO A 217 3.12 -9.26 -12.32
CA PRO A 217 2.96 -8.89 -13.72
C PRO A 217 3.73 -9.86 -14.64
N GLU A 218 3.01 -10.48 -15.55
CA GLU A 218 3.57 -11.32 -16.63
C GLU A 218 3.79 -10.50 -17.92
N SER A 219 3.20 -9.31 -17.99
CA SER A 219 3.30 -8.39 -19.12
C SER A 219 3.49 -6.96 -18.62
N PHE A 220 4.00 -6.10 -19.51
CA PHE A 220 4.34 -4.70 -19.23
C PHE A 220 3.29 -3.72 -19.75
N GLU A 221 2.12 -4.19 -20.18
CA GLU A 221 1.13 -3.37 -20.88
C GLU A 221 -0.12 -3.15 -20.05
N GLY A 222 -0.61 -1.92 -20.12
CA GLY A 222 -1.94 -1.54 -19.67
C GLY A 222 -2.09 -1.23 -18.19
N GLN A 223 -1.06 -1.47 -17.34
CA GLN A 223 -1.14 -1.12 -15.91
C GLN A 223 -0.34 0.14 -15.58
N VAL A 224 -0.79 0.85 -14.55
CA VAL A 224 -0.04 1.93 -13.91
C VAL A 224 0.91 1.38 -12.85
N ILE A 225 0.45 0.38 -12.12
CA ILE A 225 1.14 -0.25 -11.00
C ILE A 225 1.40 -1.73 -11.29
N SER A 226 2.65 -2.15 -11.13
CA SER A 226 3.09 -3.54 -11.11
C SER A 226 3.55 -3.89 -9.70
N HIS A 227 2.83 -4.78 -9.02
CA HIS A 227 3.11 -5.20 -7.64
C HIS A 227 3.70 -6.61 -7.59
N PHE A 228 4.69 -6.81 -6.71
CA PHE A 228 5.47 -8.04 -6.58
C PHE A 228 5.22 -8.72 -5.22
N PRO A 229 4.01 -9.29 -4.98
CA PRO A 229 3.58 -9.83 -3.70
C PRO A 229 4.23 -11.19 -3.38
N ILE A 230 5.55 -11.21 -3.22
CA ILE A 230 6.25 -12.36 -2.66
C ILE A 230 6.13 -12.26 -1.15
N GLY A 231 5.92 -13.39 -0.49
CA GLY A 231 5.58 -13.48 0.93
C GLY A 231 6.26 -12.47 1.87
N PRO A 232 5.63 -12.11 2.97
CA PRO A 232 6.18 -11.13 3.89
C PRO A 232 7.59 -11.50 4.34
N GLY A 233 8.52 -10.55 4.29
CA GLY A 233 9.91 -10.75 4.73
C GLY A 233 10.90 -11.24 3.67
N ASP A 234 10.46 -11.78 2.53
CA ASP A 234 11.37 -12.20 1.45
C ASP A 234 11.72 -11.03 0.53
N TYR A 235 12.49 -10.06 1.03
CA TYR A 235 12.89 -8.91 0.25
C TYR A 235 13.80 -9.25 -0.93
N THR A 236 14.63 -10.29 -0.81
CA THR A 236 15.62 -10.66 -1.85
C THR A 236 14.93 -11.11 -3.13
N ALA A 237 13.92 -11.98 -3.02
CA ALA A 237 13.13 -12.42 -4.16
C ALA A 237 12.32 -11.27 -4.77
N LYS A 238 11.78 -10.38 -3.94
CA LYS A 238 11.09 -9.14 -4.40
C LYS A 238 12.05 -8.25 -5.17
N LEU A 239 13.20 -7.93 -4.59
CA LEU A 239 14.21 -7.08 -5.22
C LEU A 239 14.66 -7.65 -6.57
N PHE A 240 14.93 -8.95 -6.64
CA PHE A 240 15.34 -9.61 -7.89
C PHE A 240 14.28 -9.46 -8.99
N LYS A 241 13.02 -9.79 -8.70
CA LYS A 241 11.92 -9.69 -9.67
C LYS A 241 11.66 -8.24 -10.09
N MET A 242 11.62 -7.32 -9.13
CA MET A 242 11.45 -5.89 -9.41
C MET A 242 12.58 -5.35 -10.28
N SER A 243 13.84 -5.72 -10.00
CA SER A 243 14.99 -5.25 -10.78
C SER A 243 14.93 -5.73 -12.23
N ILE A 244 14.60 -7.01 -12.47
CA ILE A 244 14.44 -7.53 -13.84
C ILE A 244 13.33 -6.78 -14.57
N PHE A 245 12.17 -6.64 -13.92
CA PHE A 245 11.03 -5.95 -14.51
C PHE A 245 11.35 -4.48 -14.81
N TYR A 246 12.00 -3.80 -13.87
CA TYR A 246 12.38 -2.41 -14.01
C TYR A 246 13.39 -2.18 -15.15
N GLU A 247 14.44 -3.03 -15.25
CA GLU A 247 15.40 -2.93 -16.35
C GLU A 247 14.73 -3.16 -17.71
N TYR A 248 13.80 -4.09 -17.80
CA TYR A 248 13.04 -4.28 -19.03
C TYR A 248 12.23 -3.01 -19.39
N LEU A 249 11.56 -2.37 -18.43
CA LEU A 249 10.84 -1.12 -18.68
C LEU A 249 11.76 -0.01 -19.19
N ARG A 250 13.00 0.06 -18.67
CA ARG A 250 13.98 1.09 -19.07
C ARG A 250 14.46 0.97 -20.51
N ILE A 251 14.59 -0.26 -21.01
CA ILE A 251 15.08 -0.52 -22.37
C ILE A 251 13.96 -0.60 -23.40
N ARG A 252 12.70 -0.63 -22.97
CA ARG A 252 11.55 -0.67 -23.86
C ARG A 252 11.51 0.61 -24.72
N PRO A 253 11.34 0.51 -26.06
CA PRO A 253 11.10 1.67 -26.90
C PRO A 253 9.83 2.40 -26.39
N VAL A 254 9.94 3.70 -26.17
CA VAL A 254 8.76 4.55 -25.95
C VAL A 254 8.03 4.65 -27.28
N ASN A 255 6.89 3.98 -27.40
CA ASN A 255 6.03 4.08 -28.59
C ASN A 255 5.28 5.41 -28.60
#